data_4e00cc8c61c3704b49084846e0be72bd
#
_entry.id   4e00cc8c61c3704b49084846e0be72bd
#
_cell.length_a   1.000
_cell.length_b   1.000
_cell.length_c   1.000
_cell.angle_alpha   90.00
_cell.angle_beta   90.00
_cell.angle_gamma   90.00
#
_symmetry.space_group_name_H-M   'P 1'
#
loop_
_entity.id
_entity.type
_entity.pdbx_description
1 polymer ?
#
loop_
_entity_poly.entity_id
_entity_poly.type
_entity_poly.pdbx_seq_one_letter_code
_entity_poly.pdbx_strand_id
1 'polypeptide(L)'
;AGIASFIKTVLALHHQVLPPSLNFKTPNPQIDFENSPFYVNNQLSAWKSNGTPRRAGVSSLGFGGTNAHVILEEAPHLETSAIGRTQQLLMLSAKTTSSLEKATANLIGHLQQHPELNLADVAYTLQVGRRVLDHRRFVICQDIQDALSALQDPKRIFNSIQANSERPVAFMFTGLGTHYVNMAGELYQTEPIFSEQCDRCCQILKPLLGVDLINGLYPQQ
;
A
#
# COMPACT_ATOMS: atom_id res chain seq x y z
N ALA A 1 -6.34 -10.19 30.77
CA ALA A 1 -4.87 -10.20 30.75
C ALA A 1 -4.31 -10.36 29.34
N GLY A 2 -4.81 -11.30 28.51
CA GLY A 2 -4.23 -11.60 27.20
C GLY A 2 -4.11 -10.42 26.24
N ILE A 3 -5.18 -9.64 26.06
CA ILE A 3 -5.15 -8.48 25.15
C ILE A 3 -4.19 -7.37 25.63
N ALA A 4 -4.07 -7.16 26.95
CA ALA A 4 -3.12 -6.20 27.49
C ALA A 4 -1.66 -6.64 27.24
N SER A 5 -1.37 -7.93 27.39
CA SER A 5 -0.06 -8.50 27.06
C SER A 5 0.24 -8.41 25.58
N PHE A 6 -0.77 -8.66 24.74
CA PHE A 6 -0.66 -8.51 23.28
C PHE A 6 -0.30 -7.06 22.89
N ILE A 7 -1.06 -6.07 23.38
CA ILE A 7 -0.82 -4.65 23.09
C ILE A 7 0.58 -4.23 23.61
N LYS A 8 0.95 -4.64 24.83
CA LYS A 8 2.28 -4.38 25.39
C LYS A 8 3.38 -4.92 24.48
N THR A 9 3.21 -6.12 23.94
CA THR A 9 4.20 -6.77 23.06
C THR A 9 4.29 -6.08 21.71
N VAL A 10 3.14 -5.70 21.11
CA VAL A 10 3.11 -4.91 19.86
C VAL A 10 3.88 -3.60 20.03
N LEU A 11 3.61 -2.88 21.12
CA LEU A 11 4.31 -1.62 21.41
C LEU A 11 5.81 -1.84 21.68
N ALA A 12 6.18 -2.94 22.38
CA ALA A 12 7.59 -3.28 22.61
C ALA A 12 8.33 -3.57 21.30
N LEU A 13 7.71 -4.28 20.36
CA LEU A 13 8.26 -4.50 19.01
C LEU A 13 8.36 -3.20 18.22
N HIS A 14 7.31 -2.38 18.24
CA HIS A 14 7.27 -1.10 17.52
C HIS A 14 8.33 -0.11 18.00
N HIS A 15 8.47 0.03 19.34
CA HIS A 15 9.45 0.92 19.94
C HIS A 15 10.83 0.29 20.12
N GLN A 16 10.98 -1.00 19.83
CA GLN A 16 12.23 -1.76 19.99
C GLN A 16 12.80 -1.71 21.42
N VAL A 17 11.90 -1.76 22.40
CA VAL A 17 12.21 -1.64 23.82
C VAL A 17 11.52 -2.75 24.61
N LEU A 18 12.25 -3.35 25.56
CA LEU A 18 11.72 -4.34 26.50
C LEU A 18 11.35 -3.63 27.81
N PRO A 19 10.07 -3.46 28.13
CA PRO A 19 9.66 -2.90 29.40
C PRO A 19 9.89 -3.89 30.55
N PRO A 20 10.16 -3.41 31.77
CA PRO A 20 10.43 -4.30 32.91
C PRO A 20 9.21 -5.08 33.36
N SER A 21 9.45 -6.24 33.96
CA SER A 21 8.46 -6.99 34.74
C SER A 21 8.26 -6.27 36.06
N LEU A 22 7.07 -5.65 36.24
CA LEU A 22 6.74 -4.93 37.45
C LEU A 22 6.63 -5.88 38.65
N ASN A 23 7.00 -5.39 39.83
CA ASN A 23 6.93 -6.11 41.13
C ASN A 23 7.76 -7.41 41.22
N PHE A 24 8.67 -7.64 40.27
CA PHE A 24 9.62 -8.73 40.36
C PHE A 24 10.74 -8.34 41.35
N LYS A 25 10.95 -9.13 42.42
CA LYS A 25 11.99 -8.92 43.42
C LYS A 25 13.00 -10.06 43.43
N THR A 26 12.52 -11.28 43.53
CA THR A 26 13.36 -12.47 43.58
C THR A 26 12.75 -13.56 42.68
N PRO A 27 13.60 -14.33 41.97
CA PRO A 27 13.13 -15.46 41.19
C PRO A 27 12.60 -16.60 42.09
N ASN A 28 11.73 -17.44 41.54
CA ASN A 28 11.32 -18.66 42.19
C ASN A 28 12.54 -19.60 42.34
N PRO A 29 12.89 -20.04 43.54
CA PRO A 29 14.07 -20.89 43.77
C PRO A 29 13.97 -22.27 43.08
N GLN A 30 12.82 -22.69 42.65
CA GLN A 30 12.65 -23.93 41.91
C GLN A 30 12.95 -23.80 40.39
N ILE A 31 13.21 -22.57 39.91
CA ILE A 31 13.58 -22.31 38.51
C ILE A 31 15.06 -22.00 38.45
N ASP A 32 15.82 -22.83 37.78
CA ASP A 32 17.24 -22.63 37.54
C ASP A 32 17.47 -21.64 36.40
N PHE A 33 17.45 -20.35 36.73
CA PHE A 33 17.73 -19.30 35.75
C PHE A 33 19.21 -19.21 35.38
N GLU A 34 20.13 -19.66 36.29
CA GLU A 34 21.57 -19.55 36.07
C GLU A 34 22.08 -20.46 34.96
N ASN A 35 21.49 -21.68 34.86
CA ASN A 35 21.81 -22.66 33.81
C ASN A 35 20.81 -22.68 32.66
N SER A 36 19.93 -21.67 32.56
CA SER A 36 18.87 -21.56 31.59
C SER A 36 19.16 -20.40 30.61
N PRO A 37 18.72 -20.49 29.33
CA PRO A 37 18.79 -19.36 28.43
C PRO A 37 17.74 -18.27 28.73
N PHE A 38 16.93 -18.45 29.78
CA PHE A 38 15.85 -17.54 30.14
C PHE A 38 16.25 -16.64 31.30
N TYR A 39 15.75 -15.41 31.29
CA TYR A 39 15.88 -14.47 32.38
C TYR A 39 14.61 -13.63 32.55
N VAL A 40 14.41 -13.04 33.70
CA VAL A 40 13.30 -12.09 33.90
C VAL A 40 13.82 -10.68 33.60
N ASN A 41 13.25 -10.03 32.61
CA ASN A 41 13.56 -8.64 32.28
C ASN A 41 13.01 -7.72 33.39
N ASN A 42 13.85 -7.21 34.28
CA ASN A 42 13.47 -6.36 35.42
C ASN A 42 13.87 -4.89 35.25
N GLN A 43 14.45 -4.52 34.12
CA GLN A 43 14.85 -3.17 33.76
C GLN A 43 14.41 -2.81 32.37
N LEU A 44 14.18 -1.51 32.14
CA LEU A 44 13.92 -1.01 30.79
C LEU A 44 15.19 -1.19 29.95
N SER A 45 15.11 -1.91 28.86
CA SER A 45 16.25 -2.20 27.99
C SER A 45 15.90 -2.07 26.51
N ALA A 46 16.89 -1.69 25.69
CA ALA A 46 16.72 -1.71 24.26
C ALA A 46 16.62 -3.16 23.74
N TRP A 47 15.65 -3.43 22.89
CA TRP A 47 15.50 -4.73 22.26
C TRP A 47 16.39 -4.78 21.00
N LYS A 48 17.63 -5.16 21.15
CA LYS A 48 18.61 -5.25 20.06
C LYS A 48 18.26 -6.40 19.11
N SER A 49 18.37 -6.17 17.81
CA SER A 49 18.32 -7.21 16.79
C SER A 49 19.73 -7.69 16.47
N ASN A 50 19.91 -9.01 16.32
CA ASN A 50 21.17 -9.64 15.93
C ASN A 50 21.16 -10.07 14.44
N GLY A 51 20.49 -9.29 13.57
CA GLY A 51 20.33 -9.61 12.14
C GLY A 51 19.13 -10.51 11.82
N THR A 52 18.38 -10.95 12.86
CA THR A 52 17.09 -11.65 12.69
C THR A 52 15.95 -10.76 13.19
N PRO A 53 14.74 -10.88 12.63
CA PRO A 53 13.59 -10.16 13.13
C PRO A 53 13.33 -10.43 14.61
N ARG A 54 12.92 -9.40 15.35
CA ARG A 54 12.51 -9.53 16.75
C ARG A 54 11.21 -10.31 16.81
N ARG A 55 11.15 -11.32 17.68
CA ARG A 55 9.98 -12.18 17.88
C ARG A 55 9.59 -12.27 19.33
N ALA A 56 8.29 -12.37 19.58
CA ALA A 56 7.77 -12.55 20.93
C ALA A 56 6.58 -13.50 20.93
N GLY A 57 6.45 -14.30 21.98
CA GLY A 57 5.29 -15.13 22.26
C GLY A 57 4.42 -14.49 23.35
N VAL A 58 3.12 -14.51 23.15
CA VAL A 58 2.12 -14.08 24.14
C VAL A 58 1.18 -15.25 24.43
N SER A 59 1.15 -15.68 25.69
CA SER A 59 0.24 -16.72 26.17
C SER A 59 -0.84 -16.12 27.04
N SER A 60 -2.07 -16.55 26.83
CA SER A 60 -3.23 -16.26 27.70
C SER A 60 -3.95 -17.55 28.04
N LEU A 61 -3.95 -17.90 29.31
CA LEU A 61 -4.55 -19.11 29.83
C LEU A 61 -5.82 -18.75 30.58
N GLY A 62 -6.98 -19.25 30.09
CA GLY A 62 -8.27 -19.01 30.71
C GLY A 62 -8.56 -20.05 31.79
N PHE A 63 -9.19 -19.63 32.89
CA PHE A 63 -9.58 -20.50 34.00
C PHE A 63 -10.54 -21.65 33.57
N GLY A 64 -11.38 -21.38 32.56
CA GLY A 64 -12.30 -22.38 31.99
C GLY A 64 -11.69 -23.27 30.90
N GLY A 65 -10.36 -23.27 30.70
CA GLY A 65 -9.65 -24.09 29.72
C GLY A 65 -9.51 -23.48 28.33
N THR A 66 -9.99 -22.27 28.10
CA THR A 66 -9.74 -21.53 26.84
C THR A 66 -8.35 -20.93 26.86
N ASN A 67 -7.45 -21.46 26.06
CA ASN A 67 -6.07 -21.03 25.98
C ASN A 67 -5.78 -20.42 24.60
N ALA A 68 -4.97 -19.37 24.58
CA ALA A 68 -4.47 -18.75 23.36
C ALA A 68 -2.97 -18.52 23.47
N HIS A 69 -2.26 -18.81 22.38
CA HIS A 69 -0.86 -18.47 22.22
C HIS A 69 -0.67 -17.79 20.88
N VAL A 70 0.02 -16.66 20.86
CA VAL A 70 0.27 -15.86 19.65
C VAL A 70 1.75 -15.57 19.55
N ILE A 71 2.32 -15.76 18.37
CA ILE A 71 3.69 -15.35 18.04
C ILE A 71 3.59 -14.05 17.25
N LEU A 72 4.36 -13.06 17.68
CA LEU A 72 4.49 -11.75 17.05
C LEU A 72 5.91 -11.59 16.51
N GLU A 73 6.01 -10.98 15.35
CA GLU A 73 7.28 -10.62 14.73
C GLU A 73 7.26 -9.13 14.40
N GLU A 74 8.41 -8.45 14.46
CA GLU A 74 8.50 -7.07 14.00
C GLU A 74 8.18 -6.96 12.51
N ALA A 75 7.60 -5.84 12.13
CA ALA A 75 7.30 -5.57 10.74
C ALA A 75 8.59 -5.56 9.90
N PRO A 76 8.57 -6.11 8.67
CA PRO A 76 9.70 -6.01 7.78
C PRO A 76 10.02 -4.55 7.46
N HIS A 77 11.29 -4.23 7.25
CA HIS A 77 11.67 -2.92 6.71
C HIS A 77 11.07 -2.79 5.30
N LEU A 78 10.28 -1.74 5.12
CA LEU A 78 9.77 -1.41 3.80
C LEU A 78 10.92 -0.80 3.00
N GLU A 79 11.22 -1.38 1.85
CA GLU A 79 12.08 -0.74 0.88
C GLU A 79 11.37 0.49 0.31
N THR A 80 12.13 1.55 0.04
CA THR A 80 11.58 2.74 -0.62
C THR A 80 11.08 2.34 -2.00
N SER A 81 9.81 2.58 -2.25
CA SER A 81 9.21 2.30 -3.55
C SER A 81 9.88 3.11 -4.65
N ALA A 82 10.05 2.51 -5.81
CA ALA A 82 10.54 3.21 -6.99
C ALA A 82 9.61 4.37 -7.36
N ILE A 83 10.13 5.34 -8.11
CA ILE A 83 9.33 6.41 -8.69
C ILE A 83 8.28 5.76 -9.59
N GLY A 84 7.01 5.91 -9.21
CA GLY A 84 5.88 5.38 -9.96
C GLY A 84 5.55 6.23 -11.19
N ARG A 85 4.35 6.02 -11.75
CA ARG A 85 3.81 6.88 -12.81
C ARG A 85 3.73 8.32 -12.33
N THR A 86 3.85 9.27 -13.25
CA THR A 86 3.69 10.70 -12.97
C THR A 86 2.30 11.07 -12.46
N GLN A 87 1.28 10.33 -12.92
CA GLN A 87 -0.10 10.50 -12.49
C GLN A 87 -0.51 9.32 -11.59
N GLN A 88 -1.09 9.63 -10.45
CA GLN A 88 -1.59 8.64 -9.49
C GLN A 88 -3.10 8.73 -9.37
N LEU A 89 -3.76 7.57 -9.26
CA LEU A 89 -5.20 7.45 -9.08
C LEU A 89 -5.50 7.14 -7.62
N LEU A 90 -6.04 8.10 -6.87
CA LEU A 90 -6.53 7.88 -5.52
C LEU A 90 -7.99 7.44 -5.55
N MET A 91 -8.26 6.23 -5.05
CA MET A 91 -9.60 5.65 -5.03
C MET A 91 -10.11 5.51 -3.61
N LEU A 92 -11.32 5.99 -3.36
CA LEU A 92 -12.03 5.83 -2.11
C LEU A 92 -13.37 5.13 -2.35
N SER A 93 -13.81 4.32 -1.42
CA SER A 93 -15.16 3.76 -1.45
C SER A 93 -15.75 3.60 -0.04
N ALA A 94 -17.07 3.67 0.04
CA ALA A 94 -17.81 3.53 1.29
C ALA A 94 -19.20 2.96 1.05
N LYS A 95 -19.87 2.52 2.12
CA LYS A 95 -21.26 2.03 2.05
C LYS A 95 -22.29 3.12 1.83
N THR A 96 -21.99 4.36 2.26
CA THR A 96 -22.89 5.51 2.19
C THR A 96 -22.13 6.75 1.75
N THR A 97 -22.84 7.74 1.23
CA THR A 97 -22.27 9.04 0.87
C THR A 97 -21.59 9.71 2.09
N SER A 98 -22.25 9.70 3.24
CA SER A 98 -21.68 10.32 4.46
C SER A 98 -20.38 9.66 4.91
N SER A 99 -20.31 8.33 4.82
CA SER A 99 -19.07 7.59 5.11
C SER A 99 -17.96 7.88 4.08
N LEU A 100 -18.33 8.10 2.81
CA LEU A 100 -17.38 8.46 1.76
C LEU A 100 -16.79 9.87 2.00
N GLU A 101 -17.66 10.84 2.40
CA GLU A 101 -17.21 12.18 2.78
C GLU A 101 -16.26 12.13 3.98
N LYS A 102 -16.58 11.33 4.99
CA LYS A 102 -15.73 11.15 6.16
C LYS A 102 -14.38 10.50 5.79
N ALA A 103 -14.39 9.48 4.92
CA ALA A 103 -13.17 8.84 4.43
C ALA A 103 -12.29 9.83 3.64
N THR A 104 -12.91 10.69 2.82
CA THR A 104 -12.20 11.74 2.09
C THR A 104 -11.56 12.75 3.05
N ALA A 105 -12.31 13.24 4.03
CA ALA A 105 -11.79 14.18 5.04
C ALA A 105 -10.64 13.56 5.85
N ASN A 106 -10.74 12.29 6.21
CA ASN A 106 -9.68 11.55 6.92
C ASN A 106 -8.42 11.42 6.05
N LEU A 107 -8.56 11.13 4.76
CA LEU A 107 -7.42 11.06 3.83
C LEU A 107 -6.75 12.43 3.70
N ILE A 108 -7.52 13.51 3.53
CA ILE A 108 -6.98 14.88 3.48
C ILE A 108 -6.18 15.18 4.75
N GLY A 109 -6.77 14.93 5.94
CA GLY A 109 -6.08 15.16 7.21
C GLY A 109 -4.79 14.31 7.35
N HIS A 110 -4.80 13.08 6.88
CA HIS A 110 -3.63 12.21 6.90
C HIS A 110 -2.52 12.72 5.97
N LEU A 111 -2.84 13.11 4.74
CA LEU A 111 -1.87 13.65 3.79
C LEU A 111 -1.29 14.99 4.24
N GLN A 112 -2.07 15.83 4.93
CA GLN A 112 -1.59 17.07 5.53
C GLN A 112 -0.59 16.84 6.65
N GLN A 113 -0.79 15.80 7.46
CA GLN A 113 0.09 15.44 8.57
C GLN A 113 1.35 14.69 8.12
N HIS A 114 1.31 14.09 6.94
CA HIS A 114 2.38 13.24 6.39
C HIS A 114 2.75 13.65 4.96
N PRO A 115 3.29 14.86 4.76
CA PRO A 115 3.66 15.34 3.42
C PRO A 115 4.85 14.59 2.81
N GLU A 116 5.57 13.80 3.60
CA GLU A 116 6.72 12.97 3.21
C GLU A 116 6.31 11.65 2.53
N LEU A 117 5.04 11.28 2.55
CA LEU A 117 4.57 10.01 1.98
C LEU A 117 4.78 9.96 0.48
N ASN A 118 5.16 8.77 -0.02
CA ASN A 118 5.15 8.49 -1.45
C ASN A 118 3.69 8.34 -1.94
N LEU A 119 3.26 9.23 -2.84
CA LEU A 119 1.89 9.22 -3.35
C LEU A 119 1.55 7.92 -4.10
N ALA A 120 2.51 7.28 -4.77
CA ALA A 120 2.31 6.00 -5.44
C ALA A 120 1.95 4.88 -4.45
N ASP A 121 2.58 4.86 -3.27
CA ASP A 121 2.28 3.90 -2.21
C ASP A 121 0.91 4.15 -1.59
N VAL A 122 0.53 5.42 -1.42
CA VAL A 122 -0.82 5.80 -0.98
C VAL A 122 -1.86 5.31 -2.00
N ALA A 123 -1.64 5.58 -3.29
CA ALA A 123 -2.52 5.15 -4.36
C ALA A 123 -2.65 3.63 -4.42
N TYR A 124 -1.54 2.91 -4.37
CA TYR A 124 -1.50 1.44 -4.33
C TYR A 124 -2.28 0.89 -3.13
N THR A 125 -2.04 1.43 -1.94
CA THR A 125 -2.73 1.02 -0.70
C THR A 125 -4.24 1.22 -0.81
N LEU A 126 -4.69 2.33 -1.38
CA LEU A 126 -6.11 2.62 -1.56
C LEU A 126 -6.76 1.68 -2.59
N GLN A 127 -6.04 1.31 -3.66
CA GLN A 127 -6.56 0.45 -4.73
C GLN A 127 -6.59 -1.02 -4.33
N VAL A 128 -5.55 -1.53 -3.68
CA VAL A 128 -5.36 -2.97 -3.41
C VAL A 128 -5.66 -3.33 -1.96
N GLY A 129 -5.33 -2.44 -1.03
CA GLY A 129 -5.44 -2.67 0.41
C GLY A 129 -6.81 -2.35 1.03
N ARG A 130 -7.81 -2.00 0.22
CA ARG A 130 -9.15 -1.62 0.72
C ARG A 130 -10.25 -2.40 0.00
N ARG A 131 -11.30 -2.77 0.77
CA ARG A 131 -12.49 -3.37 0.18
C ARG A 131 -13.23 -2.36 -0.69
N VAL A 132 -13.62 -2.78 -1.89
CA VAL A 132 -14.44 -1.98 -2.80
C VAL A 132 -15.89 -2.00 -2.34
N LEU A 133 -16.50 -0.83 -2.20
CA LEU A 133 -17.89 -0.62 -1.78
C LEU A 133 -18.66 0.19 -2.84
N ASP A 134 -19.97 0.36 -2.65
CA ASP A 134 -20.87 0.85 -3.68
C ASP A 134 -20.68 2.33 -4.04
N HIS A 135 -20.52 3.19 -3.02
CA HIS A 135 -20.23 4.61 -3.23
C HIS A 135 -18.73 4.76 -3.45
N ARG A 136 -18.36 5.23 -4.64
CA ARG A 136 -16.97 5.33 -5.08
C ARG A 136 -16.61 6.76 -5.45
N ARG A 137 -15.39 7.12 -5.15
CA ARG A 137 -14.77 8.41 -5.47
C ARG A 137 -13.37 8.17 -5.96
N PHE A 138 -12.96 8.92 -7.01
CA PHE A 138 -11.55 8.97 -7.37
C PHE A 138 -11.13 10.39 -7.78
N VAL A 139 -9.84 10.65 -7.62
CA VAL A 139 -9.15 11.81 -8.15
C VAL A 139 -7.85 11.37 -8.82
N ILE A 140 -7.39 12.16 -9.80
CA ILE A 140 -6.08 11.99 -10.45
C ILE A 140 -5.20 13.13 -9.97
N CYS A 141 -3.97 12.83 -9.55
CA CYS A 141 -3.04 13.78 -8.98
C CYS A 141 -1.58 13.36 -9.22
N GLN A 142 -0.66 14.32 -9.16
CA GLN A 142 0.76 14.11 -9.45
C GLN A 142 1.62 14.01 -8.19
N ASP A 143 1.27 14.74 -7.15
CA ASP A 143 1.97 14.80 -5.87
C ASP A 143 1.00 15.01 -4.71
N ILE A 144 1.51 15.05 -3.48
CA ILE A 144 0.69 15.22 -2.27
C ILE A 144 -0.06 16.57 -2.27
N GLN A 145 0.56 17.66 -2.73
CA GLN A 145 -0.08 18.98 -2.75
C GLN A 145 -1.21 19.02 -3.79
N ASP A 146 -0.97 18.43 -4.95
CA ASP A 146 -1.98 18.27 -5.97
C ASP A 146 -3.12 17.35 -5.53
N ALA A 147 -2.82 16.27 -4.79
CA ALA A 147 -3.83 15.39 -4.19
C ALA A 147 -4.74 16.14 -3.19
N LEU A 148 -4.15 16.98 -2.32
CA LEU A 148 -4.91 17.80 -1.38
C LEU A 148 -5.83 18.80 -2.10
N SER A 149 -5.33 19.42 -3.16
CA SER A 149 -6.13 20.31 -4.01
C SER A 149 -7.25 19.57 -4.73
N ALA A 150 -6.93 18.43 -5.35
CA ALA A 150 -7.89 17.61 -6.11
C ALA A 150 -9.02 17.05 -5.22
N LEU A 151 -8.72 16.62 -3.99
CA LEU A 151 -9.70 16.08 -3.05
C LEU A 151 -10.65 17.15 -2.50
N GLN A 152 -10.34 18.44 -2.67
CA GLN A 152 -11.14 19.58 -2.23
C GLN A 152 -11.87 20.30 -3.39
N ASP A 153 -11.50 20.01 -4.64
CA ASP A 153 -12.10 20.61 -5.82
C ASP A 153 -13.20 19.72 -6.41
N PRO A 154 -14.49 20.10 -6.34
CA PRO A 154 -15.59 19.31 -6.91
C PRO A 154 -15.45 19.03 -8.40
N LYS A 155 -14.72 19.87 -9.15
CA LYS A 155 -14.49 19.68 -10.60
C LYS A 155 -13.49 18.57 -10.90
N ARG A 156 -12.63 18.23 -9.95
CA ARG A 156 -11.62 17.18 -10.07
C ARG A 156 -12.06 15.86 -9.42
N ILE A 157 -13.16 15.88 -8.67
CA ILE A 157 -13.71 14.70 -7.99
C ILE A 157 -14.68 13.97 -8.90
N PHE A 158 -14.42 12.71 -9.15
CA PHE A 158 -15.33 11.81 -9.86
C PHE A 158 -16.03 10.90 -8.87
N ASN A 159 -17.35 10.96 -8.84
CA ASN A 159 -18.21 10.14 -7.97
C ASN A 159 -19.02 9.16 -8.79
N SER A 160 -19.22 7.96 -8.28
CA SER A 160 -20.10 6.95 -8.88
C SER A 160 -20.72 6.08 -7.80
N ILE A 161 -21.96 5.65 -8.03
CA ILE A 161 -22.62 4.64 -7.19
C ILE A 161 -22.78 3.38 -8.04
N GLN A 162 -22.25 2.26 -7.54
CA GLN A 162 -22.16 1.00 -8.28
C GLN A 162 -22.60 -0.17 -7.40
N ALA A 163 -23.85 -0.59 -7.57
CA ALA A 163 -24.37 -1.77 -6.88
C ALA A 163 -23.90 -3.10 -7.52
N ASN A 164 -23.56 -3.12 -8.82
CA ASN A 164 -23.15 -4.32 -9.54
C ASN A 164 -21.64 -4.34 -9.80
N SER A 165 -20.99 -5.46 -9.44
CA SER A 165 -19.56 -5.70 -9.66
C SER A 165 -19.21 -6.16 -11.07
N GLU A 166 -20.15 -6.81 -11.78
CA GLU A 166 -19.93 -7.35 -13.10
C GLU A 166 -20.50 -6.41 -14.17
N ARG A 167 -19.62 -5.80 -14.96
CA ARG A 167 -20.00 -4.98 -16.11
C ARG A 167 -19.34 -5.52 -17.37
N PRO A 168 -20.08 -5.62 -18.47
CA PRO A 168 -19.48 -5.91 -19.77
C PRO A 168 -18.50 -4.79 -20.13
N VAL A 169 -17.34 -5.17 -20.67
CA VAL A 169 -16.31 -4.24 -21.17
C VAL A 169 -16.39 -4.26 -22.70
N ALA A 170 -16.51 -3.08 -23.30
CA ALA A 170 -16.41 -2.91 -24.75
C ALA A 170 -15.08 -2.23 -25.08
N PHE A 171 -14.27 -2.88 -25.92
CA PHE A 171 -13.06 -2.29 -26.47
C PHE A 171 -13.38 -1.62 -27.79
N MET A 172 -13.04 -0.33 -27.90
CA MET A 172 -13.20 0.43 -29.12
C MET A 172 -11.85 0.64 -29.79
N PHE A 173 -11.72 0.15 -31.03
CA PHE A 173 -10.54 0.34 -31.84
C PHE A 173 -10.79 1.42 -32.88
N THR A 174 -9.82 2.31 -33.09
CA THR A 174 -9.89 3.33 -34.14
C THR A 174 -9.85 2.68 -35.53
N GLY A 175 -10.59 3.24 -36.47
CA GLY A 175 -10.60 2.79 -37.84
C GLY A 175 -9.63 3.53 -38.76
N LEU A 176 -9.67 3.19 -40.04
CA LEU A 176 -8.87 3.86 -41.08
C LEU A 176 -9.19 5.36 -41.11
N GLY A 177 -8.13 6.20 -41.18
CA GLY A 177 -8.27 7.66 -41.28
C GLY A 177 -8.24 8.38 -39.91
N THR A 178 -8.15 7.66 -38.79
CA THR A 178 -8.10 8.27 -37.43
C THR A 178 -6.70 8.37 -36.87
N HIS A 179 -5.68 7.87 -37.59
CA HIS A 179 -4.27 7.91 -37.18
C HIS A 179 -3.63 9.27 -37.50
N TYR A 180 -2.71 9.67 -36.62
CA TYR A 180 -1.92 10.91 -36.75
C TYR A 180 -0.52 10.69 -36.15
N VAL A 181 0.43 11.54 -36.58
CA VAL A 181 1.82 11.50 -36.08
C VAL A 181 1.83 11.76 -34.58
N ASN A 182 2.64 11.00 -33.84
CA ASN A 182 2.71 10.97 -32.37
C ASN A 182 1.43 10.52 -31.66
N MET A 183 0.54 9.81 -32.35
CA MET A 183 -0.63 9.19 -31.74
C MET A 183 -0.21 8.27 -30.58
N ALA A 184 -0.76 8.51 -29.38
CA ALA A 184 -0.40 7.80 -28.14
C ALA A 184 1.12 7.84 -27.81
N GLY A 185 1.83 8.88 -28.24
CA GLY A 185 3.29 9.01 -28.01
C GLY A 185 3.67 9.02 -26.54
N GLU A 186 2.86 9.64 -25.69
CA GLU A 186 3.06 9.59 -24.22
C GLU A 186 2.94 8.18 -23.67
N LEU A 187 1.94 7.40 -24.10
CA LEU A 187 1.81 5.99 -23.72
C LEU A 187 3.00 5.15 -24.20
N TYR A 188 3.47 5.43 -25.42
CA TYR A 188 4.65 4.73 -25.95
C TYR A 188 5.91 5.00 -25.13
N GLN A 189 6.06 6.20 -24.57
CA GLN A 189 7.21 6.58 -23.74
C GLN A 189 7.09 6.10 -22.28
N THR A 190 5.88 6.05 -21.74
CA THR A 190 5.66 5.85 -20.30
C THR A 190 5.14 4.46 -19.93
N GLU A 191 4.54 3.71 -20.87
CA GLU A 191 3.93 2.41 -20.62
C GLU A 191 4.69 1.29 -21.35
N PRO A 192 5.58 0.55 -20.64
CA PRO A 192 6.45 -0.46 -21.27
C PRO A 192 5.70 -1.54 -22.05
N ILE A 193 4.54 -1.99 -21.54
CA ILE A 193 3.72 -3.01 -22.23
C ILE A 193 3.18 -2.46 -23.55
N PHE A 194 2.77 -1.19 -23.56
CA PHE A 194 2.25 -0.56 -24.79
C PHE A 194 3.36 -0.42 -25.84
N SER A 195 4.54 0.08 -25.46
CA SER A 195 5.68 0.21 -26.37
C SER A 195 6.14 -1.13 -26.93
N GLU A 196 6.26 -2.16 -26.07
CA GLU A 196 6.64 -3.52 -26.48
C GLU A 196 5.67 -4.10 -27.52
N GLN A 197 4.35 -3.93 -27.32
CA GLN A 197 3.36 -4.43 -28.28
C GLN A 197 3.35 -3.62 -29.58
N CYS A 198 3.54 -2.30 -29.52
CA CYS A 198 3.71 -1.45 -30.71
C CYS A 198 4.95 -1.89 -31.52
N ASP A 199 6.10 -2.06 -30.87
CA ASP A 199 7.34 -2.50 -31.52
C ASP A 199 7.18 -3.86 -32.17
N ARG A 200 6.56 -4.81 -31.47
CA ARG A 200 6.27 -6.14 -31.98
C ARG A 200 5.38 -6.10 -33.22
N CYS A 201 4.31 -5.31 -33.20
CA CYS A 201 3.43 -5.13 -34.37
C CYS A 201 4.20 -4.53 -35.56
N CYS A 202 5.01 -3.49 -35.31
CA CYS A 202 5.77 -2.84 -36.36
C CYS A 202 6.85 -3.75 -36.94
N GLN A 203 7.51 -4.58 -36.14
CA GLN A 203 8.45 -5.59 -36.60
C GLN A 203 7.81 -6.64 -37.51
N ILE A 204 6.59 -7.08 -37.18
CA ILE A 204 5.85 -8.05 -38.01
C ILE A 204 5.44 -7.41 -39.35
N LEU A 205 5.05 -6.15 -39.34
CA LEU A 205 4.57 -5.43 -40.54
C LEU A 205 5.69 -4.93 -41.44
N LYS A 206 6.88 -4.67 -40.92
CA LYS A 206 8.02 -4.14 -41.67
C LYS A 206 8.36 -4.92 -42.95
N PRO A 207 8.48 -6.26 -42.94
CA PRO A 207 8.76 -7.01 -44.16
C PRO A 207 7.60 -7.00 -45.16
N LEU A 208 6.37 -6.78 -44.71
CA LEU A 208 5.17 -6.76 -45.57
C LEU A 208 4.98 -5.39 -46.23
N LEU A 209 5.31 -4.33 -45.54
CA LEU A 209 5.09 -2.94 -46.00
C LEU A 209 6.33 -2.30 -46.63
N GLY A 210 7.52 -2.87 -46.40
CA GLY A 210 8.79 -2.31 -46.84
C GLY A 210 9.22 -1.02 -46.13
N VAL A 211 8.46 -0.59 -45.10
CA VAL A 211 8.72 0.63 -44.33
C VAL A 211 8.69 0.34 -42.84
N ASP A 212 9.41 1.12 -42.06
CA ASP A 212 9.40 1.05 -40.61
C ASP A 212 8.33 1.99 -40.06
N LEU A 213 7.22 1.44 -39.57
CA LEU A 213 6.08 2.20 -39.10
C LEU A 213 6.40 2.99 -37.82
N ILE A 214 7.36 2.55 -36.99
CA ILE A 214 7.77 3.33 -35.80
C ILE A 214 8.29 4.70 -36.19
N ASN A 215 9.10 4.79 -37.23
CA ASN A 215 9.62 6.06 -37.72
C ASN A 215 8.52 6.98 -38.30
N GLY A 216 7.43 6.38 -38.82
CA GLY A 216 6.28 7.12 -39.29
C GLY A 216 5.36 7.59 -38.16
N LEU A 217 5.17 6.78 -37.15
CA LEU A 217 4.33 7.08 -35.99
C LEU A 217 5.02 8.07 -35.03
N TYR A 218 6.31 7.86 -34.76
CA TYR A 218 7.11 8.63 -33.80
C TYR A 218 8.39 9.15 -34.47
N PRO A 219 8.30 10.11 -35.41
CA PRO A 219 9.47 10.67 -36.08
C PRO A 219 10.36 11.37 -35.05
N GLN A 220 11.65 11.07 -35.09
CA GLN A 220 12.64 11.85 -34.34
C GLN A 220 12.69 13.26 -34.94
N GLN A 221 12.52 14.27 -34.09
CA GLN A 221 12.69 15.68 -34.47
C GLN A 221 14.15 16.01 -34.68
#